data_b4a143879ee30b0484fe7d0804f89fb1
#
_entry.id   b4a143879ee30b0484fe7d0804f89fb1
#
_cell.length_a   1.000
_cell.length_b   1.000
_cell.length_c   1.000
_cell.angle_alpha   90.00
_cell.angle_beta   90.00
_cell.angle_gamma   90.00
#
_symmetry.space_group_name_H-M   'P 1'
#
loop_
_entity.id
_entity.type
_entity.pdbx_description
1 polymer ?
#
loop_
_entity_poly.entity_id
_entity_poly.type
_entity_poly.pdbx_seq_one_letter_code
_entity_poly.pdbx_strand_id
1 'polypeptide(L)'
;DQFDKLEKLRAISGGGEHGPHDVELGPDGKTLYVVAGNMTRLPSLEGSLVPKVWQEDQLLPRMPDARGHARSVMAPGGWICRTDPEGKSWELVSTGFRNTYGIAFNGDGELFGYDSDMEWDAGSPWYRPTRICHAVNGGEFGWRNGSGKFPTYYADTLPAVVDIGPGSPTGVISGSGAKFPSKYQSAIYALDWTYGSIWAIHLKPEGSSYKAVKEEFVGGKPLPVTDAIINPQDGSMYFAVGGRGSKSFLYKVSYSGNESTKAVSGSFADGKGLRTIRRSMEDLQRPGDKGDLDKIWKNLGNDDRFIRNAARVALEHQPVDAWSPKALAEQDPQSLLSAVTALARNGSSDLRDKILIALERLDWLKLSEFQQLHLLRNYGLVFTRLGRPTPKAAAKLISKLDPHYPAASDALNRELCIMLTYLEADSVPAKTIPMLAQNRN
;
A
#
# COMPACT_ATOMS: atom_id res chain seq x y z
N ASP A 1 -29.01 7.47 -26.22
CA ASP A 1 -27.77 8.12 -26.60
C ASP A 1 -27.03 7.22 -27.57
N GLN A 2 -26.54 7.78 -28.65
CA GLN A 2 -25.74 7.08 -29.66
C GLN A 2 -24.27 7.36 -29.39
N PHE A 3 -23.41 6.35 -29.28
CA PHE A 3 -21.96 6.48 -29.18
C PHE A 3 -21.35 6.74 -30.57
N ASP A 4 -21.73 7.85 -31.17
CA ASP A 4 -21.37 8.24 -32.56
C ASP A 4 -20.16 9.18 -32.62
N LYS A 5 -19.69 9.69 -31.48
CA LYS A 5 -18.54 10.60 -31.40
C LYS A 5 -17.50 10.05 -30.39
N LEU A 6 -16.28 9.86 -30.88
CA LEU A 6 -15.11 9.54 -30.05
C LEU A 6 -14.23 10.79 -29.91
N GLU A 7 -13.99 11.22 -28.68
CA GLU A 7 -13.05 12.30 -28.37
C GLU A 7 -11.90 11.76 -27.52
N LYS A 8 -10.67 11.96 -28.00
CA LYS A 8 -9.48 11.57 -27.27
C LYS A 8 -9.08 12.66 -26.27
N LEU A 9 -9.28 12.43 -24.98
CA LEU A 9 -8.92 13.39 -23.93
C LEU A 9 -7.43 13.35 -23.63
N ARG A 10 -6.85 12.16 -23.42
CA ARG A 10 -5.44 12.00 -23.09
C ARG A 10 -4.89 10.64 -23.52
N ALA A 11 -3.58 10.57 -23.75
CA ALA A 11 -2.85 9.33 -23.89
C ALA A 11 -2.02 9.05 -22.63
N ILE A 12 -2.09 7.82 -22.10
CA ILE A 12 -1.27 7.35 -21.00
C ILE A 12 -0.22 6.40 -21.59
N SER A 13 1.06 6.67 -21.30
CA SER A 13 2.16 5.87 -21.80
C SER A 13 2.35 4.62 -20.96
N GLY A 14 2.00 3.48 -21.51
CA GLY A 14 2.13 2.16 -20.87
C GLY A 14 1.51 1.10 -21.76
N GLY A 15 1.63 -0.15 -21.36
CA GLY A 15 1.07 -1.25 -22.13
C GLY A 15 1.42 -2.63 -21.59
N GLY A 16 1.00 -3.66 -22.34
CA GLY A 16 1.15 -5.04 -21.92
C GLY A 16 0.24 -5.41 -20.75
N GLU A 17 0.62 -6.43 -20.01
CA GLU A 17 -0.20 -6.97 -18.91
C GLU A 17 -0.36 -6.00 -17.72
N HIS A 18 0.51 -5.00 -17.58
CA HIS A 18 0.49 -4.03 -16.49
C HIS A 18 0.29 -2.60 -17.01
N GLY A 19 -0.61 -2.47 -17.98
CA GLY A 19 -1.04 -1.20 -18.56
C GLY A 19 -1.96 -0.38 -17.66
N PRO A 20 -2.58 0.69 -18.20
CA PRO A 20 -3.77 1.31 -17.61
C PRO A 20 -4.93 0.32 -17.68
N HIS A 21 -5.71 0.24 -16.60
CA HIS A 21 -6.72 -0.82 -16.48
C HIS A 21 -8.14 -0.32 -16.28
N ASP A 22 -8.35 0.63 -15.36
CA ASP A 22 -9.70 0.99 -14.93
C ASP A 22 -9.84 2.51 -14.71
N VAL A 23 -11.08 2.98 -14.87
CA VAL A 23 -11.50 4.37 -14.61
C VAL A 23 -12.78 4.34 -13.80
N GLU A 24 -12.71 4.77 -12.54
CA GLU A 24 -13.85 4.78 -11.62
C GLU A 24 -14.29 6.21 -11.31
N LEU A 25 -15.62 6.44 -11.29
CA LEU A 25 -16.17 7.73 -10.91
C LEU A 25 -16.12 7.91 -9.39
N GLY A 26 -15.55 9.02 -8.94
CA GLY A 26 -15.47 9.36 -7.54
C GLY A 26 -16.83 9.61 -6.89
N PRO A 27 -16.91 9.53 -5.54
CA PRO A 27 -18.16 9.74 -4.80
C PRO A 27 -18.77 11.13 -4.96
N ASP A 28 -18.00 12.10 -5.45
CA ASP A 28 -18.46 13.46 -5.76
C ASP A 28 -19.21 13.54 -7.10
N GLY A 29 -19.26 12.45 -7.86
CA GLY A 29 -19.89 12.36 -9.16
C GLY A 29 -19.21 13.16 -10.27
N LYS A 30 -17.94 13.57 -10.09
CA LYS A 30 -17.19 14.41 -11.01
C LYS A 30 -15.76 13.95 -11.23
N THR A 31 -15.05 13.64 -10.15
CA THR A 31 -13.64 13.22 -10.22
C THR A 31 -13.53 11.81 -10.78
N LEU A 32 -12.63 11.60 -11.73
CA LEU A 32 -12.30 10.28 -12.25
C LEU A 32 -11.04 9.75 -11.58
N TYR A 33 -11.08 8.50 -11.13
CA TYR A 33 -9.92 7.78 -10.60
C TYR A 33 -9.44 6.79 -11.63
N VAL A 34 -8.14 6.82 -11.91
CA VAL A 34 -7.51 6.01 -12.95
C VAL A 34 -6.44 5.15 -12.30
N VAL A 35 -6.49 3.84 -12.52
CA VAL A 35 -5.49 2.90 -12.02
C VAL A 35 -4.64 2.32 -13.14
N ALA A 36 -3.36 2.13 -12.86
CA ALA A 36 -2.43 1.51 -13.78
C ALA A 36 -1.40 0.63 -13.07
N GLY A 37 -1.01 -0.44 -13.74
CA GLY A 37 0.06 -1.32 -13.31
C GLY A 37 1.46 -0.71 -13.50
N ASN A 38 2.45 -1.41 -12.97
CA ASN A 38 3.84 -0.94 -12.87
C ASN A 38 4.60 -0.80 -14.20
N MET A 39 4.05 -1.24 -15.32
CA MET A 39 4.60 -0.99 -16.66
C MET A 39 4.04 0.29 -17.31
N THR A 40 3.26 1.05 -16.57
CA THR A 40 2.67 2.31 -17.02
C THR A 40 3.38 3.48 -16.36
N ARG A 41 3.92 4.38 -17.18
CA ARG A 41 4.59 5.59 -16.67
C ARG A 41 3.58 6.53 -16.03
N LEU A 42 3.99 7.18 -14.95
CA LEU A 42 3.21 8.27 -14.38
C LEU A 42 2.99 9.36 -15.45
N PRO A 43 1.77 9.87 -15.60
CA PRO A 43 1.50 11.02 -16.45
C PRO A 43 2.17 12.28 -15.88
N SER A 44 2.16 13.37 -16.63
CA SER A 44 2.47 14.69 -16.04
C SER A 44 1.44 15.01 -14.97
N LEU A 45 1.91 15.40 -13.80
CA LEU A 45 1.09 15.61 -12.61
C LEU A 45 1.10 17.08 -12.24
N GLU A 46 -0.07 17.68 -12.07
CA GLU A 46 -0.29 18.99 -11.45
C GLU A 46 -0.17 18.93 -9.94
N GLY A 47 -0.51 17.77 -9.34
CA GLY A 47 -0.42 17.52 -7.90
C GLY A 47 0.03 16.10 -7.57
N SER A 48 0.46 15.90 -6.32
CA SER A 48 0.76 14.58 -5.78
C SER A 48 0.51 14.57 -4.29
N LEU A 49 -0.34 13.65 -3.83
CA LEU A 49 -0.55 13.38 -2.41
C LEU A 49 0.55 12.46 -1.86
N VAL A 50 1.19 11.68 -2.74
CA VAL A 50 2.37 10.89 -2.40
C VAL A 50 3.61 11.78 -2.54
N PRO A 51 4.47 11.92 -1.54
CA PRO A 51 5.72 12.66 -1.66
C PRO A 51 6.58 12.09 -2.78
N LYS A 52 7.05 12.95 -3.70
CA LYS A 52 7.85 12.54 -4.89
C LYS A 52 9.29 12.14 -4.53
N VAL A 53 9.46 11.43 -3.44
CA VAL A 53 10.77 11.00 -2.90
C VAL A 53 10.88 9.48 -2.81
N TRP A 54 10.10 8.74 -3.61
CA TRP A 54 10.20 7.28 -3.68
C TRP A 54 11.55 6.82 -4.24
N GLN A 55 12.10 5.77 -3.63
CA GLN A 55 13.33 5.09 -4.02
C GLN A 55 13.20 3.60 -3.73
N GLU A 56 14.24 2.84 -4.07
CA GLU A 56 14.26 1.40 -3.80
C GLU A 56 14.48 1.07 -2.32
N ASP A 57 15.21 1.91 -1.59
CA ASP A 57 15.42 1.86 -0.13
C ASP A 57 15.91 0.50 0.40
N GLN A 58 16.88 -0.09 -0.30
CA GLN A 58 17.48 -1.38 0.03
C GLN A 58 18.90 -1.19 0.54
N LEU A 59 19.21 -1.76 1.71
CA LEU A 59 20.58 -1.77 2.27
C LEU A 59 21.50 -2.74 1.54
N LEU A 60 20.96 -3.93 1.20
CA LEU A 60 21.68 -4.99 0.51
C LEU A 60 21.20 -5.13 -0.93
N PRO A 61 22.02 -5.68 -1.84
CA PRO A 61 21.60 -5.98 -3.20
C PRO A 61 20.35 -6.87 -3.22
N ARG A 62 19.39 -6.53 -4.06
CA ARG A 62 18.18 -7.34 -4.23
C ARG A 62 18.39 -8.44 -5.27
N MET A 63 17.70 -9.56 -5.09
CA MET A 63 17.50 -10.55 -6.13
C MET A 63 16.33 -10.09 -7.01
N PRO A 64 16.53 -9.98 -8.34
CA PRO A 64 15.43 -9.62 -9.24
C PRO A 64 14.43 -10.78 -9.32
N ASP A 65 13.26 -10.48 -9.91
CA ASP A 65 12.27 -11.48 -10.25
C ASP A 65 12.90 -12.67 -10.98
N ALA A 66 12.57 -13.90 -10.56
CA ALA A 66 13.20 -15.13 -11.04
C ALA A 66 13.01 -15.37 -12.55
N ARG A 67 11.89 -14.87 -13.12
CA ARG A 67 11.62 -14.94 -14.57
C ARG A 67 11.94 -13.66 -15.32
N GLY A 68 12.49 -12.66 -14.63
CA GLY A 68 12.87 -11.38 -15.23
C GLY A 68 11.70 -10.45 -15.54
N HIS A 69 10.48 -10.76 -15.09
CA HIS A 69 9.32 -9.92 -15.30
C HIS A 69 9.47 -8.58 -14.57
N ALA A 70 9.21 -7.48 -15.28
CA ALA A 70 9.38 -6.12 -14.77
C ALA A 70 10.77 -5.84 -14.15
N ARG A 71 11.83 -6.55 -14.55
CA ARG A 71 13.17 -6.49 -13.95
C ARG A 71 13.77 -5.08 -13.93
N SER A 72 13.47 -4.28 -14.95
CA SER A 72 13.95 -2.89 -15.08
C SER A 72 12.99 -1.85 -14.50
N VAL A 73 11.83 -2.28 -14.00
CA VAL A 73 10.86 -1.35 -13.42
C VAL A 73 11.28 -1.01 -12.00
N MET A 74 11.38 0.28 -11.72
CA MET A 74 11.76 0.85 -10.43
C MET A 74 10.53 1.49 -9.75
N ALA A 75 10.71 1.88 -8.46
CA ALA A 75 9.72 2.69 -7.76
C ALA A 75 9.27 3.91 -8.60
N PRO A 76 8.02 4.33 -8.52
CA PRO A 76 7.04 3.97 -7.49
C PRO A 76 6.20 2.72 -7.79
N GLY A 77 6.37 2.03 -8.93
CA GLY A 77 5.53 0.91 -9.33
C GLY A 77 4.19 1.34 -9.93
N GLY A 78 3.14 0.49 -9.74
CA GLY A 78 1.76 0.81 -10.12
C GLY A 78 1.19 1.95 -9.27
N TRP A 79 0.20 2.63 -9.81
CA TRP A 79 -0.30 3.87 -9.24
C TRP A 79 -1.81 4.07 -9.45
N ILE A 80 -2.40 4.90 -8.59
CA ILE A 80 -3.74 5.45 -8.74
C ILE A 80 -3.61 6.97 -8.80
N CYS A 81 -4.16 7.58 -9.85
CA CYS A 81 -4.31 9.02 -10.00
C CYS A 81 -5.77 9.40 -10.02
N ARG A 82 -6.07 10.67 -9.73
CA ARG A 82 -7.38 11.25 -10.00
C ARG A 82 -7.25 12.41 -10.99
N THR A 83 -8.32 12.64 -11.75
CA THR A 83 -8.37 13.69 -12.77
C THR A 83 -9.77 14.30 -12.87
N ASP A 84 -9.86 15.48 -13.46
CA ASP A 84 -11.15 16.07 -13.87
C ASP A 84 -11.79 15.29 -15.04
N PRO A 85 -13.08 15.51 -15.34
CA PRO A 85 -13.78 14.79 -16.42
C PRO A 85 -13.16 14.98 -17.81
N GLU A 86 -12.43 16.08 -18.03
CA GLU A 86 -11.73 16.39 -19.28
C GLU A 86 -10.31 15.82 -19.34
N GLY A 87 -9.84 15.15 -18.28
CA GLY A 87 -8.51 14.55 -18.20
C GLY A 87 -7.35 15.54 -18.25
N LYS A 88 -7.58 16.80 -17.85
CA LYS A 88 -6.59 17.90 -17.91
C LYS A 88 -5.71 17.99 -16.66
N SER A 89 -6.32 17.93 -15.48
CA SER A 89 -5.61 18.03 -14.21
C SER A 89 -5.43 16.65 -13.59
N TRP A 90 -4.18 16.25 -13.32
CA TRP A 90 -3.85 14.93 -12.76
C TRP A 90 -3.15 15.06 -11.44
N GLU A 91 -3.66 14.36 -10.45
CA GLU A 91 -3.08 14.28 -9.11
C GLU A 91 -2.83 12.82 -8.72
N LEU A 92 -1.63 12.52 -8.24
CA LEU A 92 -1.26 11.19 -7.76
C LEU A 92 -1.88 10.95 -6.37
N VAL A 93 -2.66 9.89 -6.24
CA VAL A 93 -3.37 9.50 -5.01
C VAL A 93 -2.56 8.51 -4.18
N SER A 94 -2.14 7.40 -4.78
CA SER A 94 -1.38 6.35 -4.11
C SER A 94 -0.48 5.57 -5.08
N THR A 95 0.54 4.89 -4.54
CA THR A 95 1.57 4.16 -5.31
C THR A 95 1.97 2.85 -4.62
N GLY A 96 2.98 2.19 -5.17
CA GLY A 96 3.57 1.00 -4.55
C GLY A 96 2.77 -0.26 -4.82
N PHE A 97 1.97 -0.26 -5.88
CA PHE A 97 1.29 -1.45 -6.39
C PHE A 97 2.14 -2.16 -7.45
N ARG A 98 1.85 -3.43 -7.71
CA ARG A 98 2.40 -4.12 -8.86
C ARG A 98 1.47 -4.01 -10.06
N ASN A 99 0.27 -4.54 -9.93
CA ASN A 99 -0.71 -4.55 -11.00
C ASN A 99 -2.13 -4.56 -10.42
N THR A 100 -2.52 -3.46 -9.81
CA THR A 100 -3.91 -3.23 -9.42
C THR A 100 -4.72 -3.06 -10.70
N TYR A 101 -5.71 -3.94 -10.90
CA TYR A 101 -6.49 -3.97 -12.14
C TYR A 101 -7.80 -3.18 -11.99
N GLY A 102 -8.65 -3.53 -11.06
CA GLY A 102 -9.91 -2.85 -10.78
C GLY A 102 -9.89 -2.10 -9.46
N ILE A 103 -10.68 -1.06 -9.35
CA ILE A 103 -10.90 -0.23 -8.15
C ILE A 103 -12.38 0.05 -7.93
N ALA A 104 -12.81 0.18 -6.67
CA ALA A 104 -14.19 0.56 -6.36
C ALA A 104 -14.28 1.30 -5.03
N PHE A 105 -15.31 2.14 -4.88
CA PHE A 105 -15.63 2.82 -3.63
C PHE A 105 -16.64 2.04 -2.80
N ASN A 106 -16.43 2.00 -1.48
CA ASN A 106 -17.45 1.53 -0.54
C ASN A 106 -18.47 2.64 -0.20
N GLY A 107 -19.46 2.31 0.63
CA GLY A 107 -20.48 3.27 1.06
C GLY A 107 -20.00 4.42 1.94
N ASP A 108 -18.77 4.39 2.44
CA ASP A 108 -18.11 5.49 3.16
C ASP A 108 -17.32 6.42 2.20
N GLY A 109 -17.30 6.12 0.90
CA GLY A 109 -16.48 6.82 -0.09
C GLY A 109 -14.98 6.55 0.04
N GLU A 110 -14.60 5.38 0.56
CA GLU A 110 -13.22 4.91 0.64
C GLU A 110 -12.90 4.00 -0.54
N LEU A 111 -11.72 4.16 -1.14
CA LEU A 111 -11.31 3.47 -2.36
C LEU A 111 -10.57 2.17 -2.04
N PHE A 112 -10.95 1.10 -2.75
CA PHE A 112 -10.30 -0.21 -2.65
C PHE A 112 -9.82 -0.66 -4.03
N GLY A 113 -8.69 -1.36 -4.07
CA GLY A 113 -8.14 -1.96 -5.27
C GLY A 113 -7.68 -3.39 -5.04
N TYR A 114 -7.77 -4.22 -6.07
CA TYR A 114 -7.28 -5.60 -6.06
C TYR A 114 -5.93 -5.65 -6.75
N ASP A 115 -4.85 -5.76 -5.95
CA ASP A 115 -3.46 -5.74 -6.43
C ASP A 115 -2.92 -7.16 -6.58
N SER A 116 -2.18 -7.38 -7.65
CA SER A 116 -1.53 -8.65 -7.93
C SER A 116 -0.07 -8.65 -7.49
N ASP A 117 0.40 -9.78 -6.98
CA ASP A 117 1.80 -10.03 -6.77
C ASP A 117 2.32 -11.13 -7.74
N MET A 118 3.58 -11.55 -7.61
CA MET A 118 4.18 -12.55 -8.51
C MET A 118 3.95 -13.97 -8.00
N GLU A 119 3.29 -14.78 -8.79
CA GLU A 119 3.05 -16.21 -8.51
C GLU A 119 4.35 -17.01 -8.46
N TRP A 120 5.35 -16.62 -9.23
CA TRP A 120 6.67 -17.27 -9.24
C TRP A 120 7.51 -17.04 -8.00
N ASP A 121 7.12 -16.08 -7.17
CA ASP A 121 7.73 -15.86 -5.86
C ASP A 121 7.16 -16.80 -4.78
N ALA A 122 6.13 -17.59 -5.09
CA ALA A 122 5.54 -18.54 -4.17
C ALA A 122 6.60 -19.49 -3.59
N GLY A 123 6.66 -19.56 -2.27
CA GLY A 123 7.71 -20.30 -1.54
C GLY A 123 8.99 -19.52 -1.28
N SER A 124 9.16 -18.31 -1.81
CA SER A 124 10.27 -17.45 -1.42
C SER A 124 9.93 -16.57 -0.22
N PRO A 125 10.92 -16.13 0.57
CA PRO A 125 10.69 -15.31 1.76
C PRO A 125 10.08 -13.93 1.48
N TRP A 126 10.07 -13.48 0.23
CA TRP A 126 9.49 -12.21 -0.21
C TRP A 126 8.17 -12.38 -0.96
N TYR A 127 7.63 -13.60 -1.05
CA TYR A 127 6.32 -13.83 -1.64
C TYR A 127 5.25 -13.00 -0.94
N ARG A 128 4.37 -12.42 -1.73
CA ARG A 128 3.19 -11.72 -1.25
C ARG A 128 1.98 -12.17 -2.06
N PRO A 129 0.88 -12.56 -1.40
CA PRO A 129 -0.35 -12.95 -2.09
C PRO A 129 -0.98 -11.76 -2.82
N THR A 130 -1.87 -12.04 -3.77
CA THR A 130 -2.78 -11.02 -4.28
C THR A 130 -3.63 -10.51 -3.12
N ARG A 131 -4.01 -9.22 -3.16
CA ARG A 131 -4.48 -8.54 -1.95
C ARG A 131 -5.45 -7.41 -2.25
N ILE A 132 -6.39 -7.17 -1.34
CA ILE A 132 -7.25 -5.99 -1.39
C ILE A 132 -6.61 -4.89 -0.56
N CYS A 133 -6.35 -3.76 -1.19
CA CYS A 133 -5.74 -2.59 -0.55
C CYS A 133 -6.78 -1.49 -0.36
N HIS A 134 -6.79 -0.85 0.82
CA HIS A 134 -7.51 0.40 1.05
C HIS A 134 -6.63 1.55 0.54
N ALA A 135 -6.92 2.03 -0.67
CA ALA A 135 -6.09 3.01 -1.39
C ALA A 135 -6.31 4.43 -0.87
N VAL A 136 -5.76 4.73 0.31
CA VAL A 136 -5.85 6.04 0.94
C VAL A 136 -4.96 7.08 0.25
N ASN A 137 -5.29 8.35 0.41
CA ASN A 137 -4.49 9.46 -0.09
C ASN A 137 -3.07 9.44 0.51
N GLY A 138 -2.06 9.60 -0.34
CA GLY A 138 -0.65 9.53 0.05
C GLY A 138 -0.14 8.13 0.37
N GLY A 139 -0.94 7.09 0.11
CA GLY A 139 -0.58 5.69 0.40
C GLY A 139 0.58 5.16 -0.45
N GLU A 140 1.49 4.42 0.18
CA GLU A 140 2.54 3.61 -0.46
C GLU A 140 2.32 2.15 -0.05
N PHE A 141 2.20 1.23 -1.03
CA PHE A 141 1.87 -0.18 -0.79
C PHE A 141 3.06 -1.14 -0.96
N GLY A 142 4.25 -0.59 -1.10
CA GLY A 142 5.53 -1.29 -0.90
C GLY A 142 5.97 -2.20 -2.02
N TRP A 143 5.40 -2.11 -3.23
CA TRP A 143 5.92 -2.88 -4.34
C TRP A 143 7.33 -2.41 -4.72
N ARG A 144 8.22 -3.37 -4.85
CA ARG A 144 9.55 -3.29 -5.47
C ARG A 144 9.80 -4.58 -6.22
N ASN A 145 10.69 -4.57 -7.21
CA ASN A 145 10.99 -5.78 -7.96
C ASN A 145 11.73 -6.82 -7.12
N GLY A 146 11.41 -8.10 -7.30
CA GLY A 146 12.05 -9.24 -6.65
C GLY A 146 12.05 -9.16 -5.13
N SER A 147 13.18 -9.47 -4.50
CA SER A 147 13.33 -9.44 -3.03
C SER A 147 13.28 -8.04 -2.41
N GLY A 148 13.17 -6.99 -3.23
CA GLY A 148 13.07 -5.60 -2.78
C GLY A 148 11.70 -5.20 -2.23
N LYS A 149 10.67 -6.04 -2.31
CA LYS A 149 9.33 -5.75 -1.78
C LYS A 149 9.38 -5.38 -0.29
N PHE A 150 8.69 -4.29 0.07
CA PHE A 150 8.65 -3.86 1.45
C PHE A 150 7.80 -4.81 2.27
N PRO A 151 8.29 -5.34 3.39
CA PRO A 151 7.48 -6.12 4.32
C PRO A 151 6.30 -5.30 4.85
N THR A 152 5.21 -5.99 5.19
CA THR A 152 3.99 -5.33 5.67
C THR A 152 4.17 -4.60 7.01
N TYR A 153 5.21 -4.93 7.77
CA TYR A 153 5.55 -4.28 9.03
C TYR A 153 6.36 -2.98 8.87
N TYR A 154 6.85 -2.63 7.65
CA TYR A 154 7.54 -1.35 7.45
C TYR A 154 6.58 -0.18 7.68
N ALA A 155 7.04 0.81 8.46
CA ALA A 155 6.21 1.93 8.86
C ALA A 155 5.91 2.93 7.71
N ASP A 156 6.69 2.89 6.65
CA ASP A 156 6.58 3.73 5.45
C ASP A 156 5.76 3.08 4.32
N THR A 157 5.09 1.96 4.61
CA THR A 157 4.13 1.31 3.69
C THR A 157 2.85 0.94 4.42
N LEU A 158 1.77 0.70 3.68
CA LEU A 158 0.48 0.30 4.23
C LEU A 158 0.17 -1.18 3.93
N PRO A 159 -0.48 -1.89 4.86
CA PRO A 159 -0.89 -3.27 4.67
C PRO A 159 -2.16 -3.36 3.80
N ALA A 160 -2.40 -4.57 3.28
CA ALA A 160 -3.70 -4.94 2.73
C ALA A 160 -4.77 -5.04 3.83
N VAL A 161 -6.04 -4.92 3.44
CA VAL A 161 -7.19 -5.20 4.33
C VAL A 161 -7.50 -6.70 4.38
N VAL A 162 -7.15 -7.45 3.34
CA VAL A 162 -7.19 -8.91 3.27
C VAL A 162 -6.30 -9.43 2.15
N ASP A 163 -5.63 -10.54 2.41
CA ASP A 163 -4.90 -11.32 1.42
C ASP A 163 -5.83 -12.35 0.76
N ILE A 164 -5.77 -12.45 -0.57
CA ILE A 164 -6.58 -13.39 -1.33
C ILE A 164 -5.83 -14.71 -1.58
N GLY A 165 -4.57 -14.65 -1.94
CA GLY A 165 -3.75 -15.81 -2.27
C GLY A 165 -3.14 -15.68 -3.67
N PRO A 166 -2.70 -16.78 -4.27
CA PRO A 166 -2.32 -16.78 -5.69
C PRO A 166 -3.53 -16.42 -6.54
N GLY A 167 -3.34 -15.64 -7.60
CA GLY A 167 -4.44 -15.23 -8.48
C GLY A 167 -4.04 -14.23 -9.56
N SER A 168 -4.99 -13.91 -10.41
CA SER A 168 -4.89 -12.86 -11.42
C SER A 168 -6.05 -11.88 -11.25
N PRO A 169 -5.86 -10.80 -10.49
CA PRO A 169 -6.84 -9.74 -10.32
C PRO A 169 -7.37 -9.19 -11.65
N THR A 170 -8.69 -9.01 -11.73
CA THR A 170 -9.38 -8.32 -12.80
C THR A 170 -10.35 -7.29 -12.21
N GLY A 171 -11.61 -7.22 -12.63
CA GLY A 171 -12.55 -6.21 -12.17
C GLY A 171 -12.74 -6.17 -10.65
N VAL A 172 -13.04 -4.98 -10.15
CA VAL A 172 -13.49 -4.75 -8.77
C VAL A 172 -14.71 -3.86 -8.80
N ILE A 173 -15.79 -4.28 -8.13
CA ILE A 173 -17.01 -3.48 -8.08
C ILE A 173 -17.57 -3.38 -6.66
N SER A 174 -18.34 -2.32 -6.41
CA SER A 174 -19.16 -2.20 -5.19
C SER A 174 -20.45 -3.01 -5.33
N GLY A 175 -20.90 -3.64 -4.23
CA GLY A 175 -22.20 -4.29 -4.16
C GLY A 175 -23.38 -3.31 -4.01
N SER A 176 -23.10 -2.01 -3.92
CA SER A 176 -24.11 -0.97 -3.76
C SER A 176 -25.15 -1.02 -4.89
N GLY A 177 -26.42 -0.94 -4.53
CA GLY A 177 -27.55 -1.02 -5.50
C GLY A 177 -27.95 -2.43 -5.91
N ALA A 178 -27.23 -3.48 -5.49
CA ALA A 178 -27.62 -4.84 -5.77
C ALA A 178 -28.90 -5.25 -5.02
N LYS A 179 -29.77 -6.01 -5.67
CA LYS A 179 -30.92 -6.68 -5.02
C LYS A 179 -30.49 -8.01 -4.38
N PHE A 180 -29.48 -7.92 -3.50
CA PHE A 180 -28.96 -9.01 -2.69
C PHE A 180 -29.22 -8.74 -1.20
N PRO A 181 -29.10 -9.73 -0.30
CA PRO A 181 -29.09 -9.49 1.15
C PRO A 181 -28.07 -8.45 1.57
N SER A 182 -28.33 -7.73 2.67
CA SER A 182 -27.58 -6.54 3.10
C SER A 182 -26.05 -6.72 3.17
N LYS A 183 -25.58 -7.91 3.62
CA LYS A 183 -24.14 -8.20 3.68
C LYS A 183 -23.45 -8.14 2.32
N TYR A 184 -24.15 -8.50 1.26
CA TYR A 184 -23.65 -8.50 -0.11
C TYR A 184 -23.76 -7.12 -0.77
N GLN A 185 -24.75 -6.30 -0.36
CA GLN A 185 -24.84 -4.92 -0.82
C GLN A 185 -23.71 -4.05 -0.27
N SER A 186 -23.22 -4.37 0.93
CA SER A 186 -22.09 -3.66 1.57
C SER A 186 -20.72 -4.24 1.23
N ALA A 187 -20.67 -5.32 0.44
CA ALA A 187 -19.41 -5.94 0.04
C ALA A 187 -18.76 -5.22 -1.14
N ILE A 188 -17.44 -5.36 -1.25
CA ILE A 188 -16.69 -5.15 -2.48
C ILE A 188 -16.53 -6.51 -3.15
N TYR A 189 -16.74 -6.59 -4.46
CA TYR A 189 -16.49 -7.81 -5.22
C TYR A 189 -15.18 -7.70 -5.97
N ALA A 190 -14.33 -8.72 -5.82
CA ALA A 190 -13.04 -8.82 -6.46
C ALA A 190 -12.98 -10.08 -7.34
N LEU A 191 -12.63 -9.90 -8.60
CA LEU A 191 -12.69 -10.94 -9.62
C LEU A 191 -11.29 -11.52 -9.86
N ASP A 192 -11.19 -12.85 -9.92
CA ASP A 192 -9.94 -13.58 -10.19
C ASP A 192 -10.07 -14.39 -11.48
N TRP A 193 -9.34 -13.99 -12.50
CA TRP A 193 -9.35 -14.59 -13.82
C TRP A 193 -8.78 -16.02 -13.85
N THR A 194 -7.69 -16.26 -13.10
CA THR A 194 -6.96 -17.53 -13.12
C THR A 194 -7.73 -18.65 -12.45
N TYR A 195 -8.32 -18.37 -11.29
CA TYR A 195 -9.05 -19.39 -10.51
C TYR A 195 -10.54 -19.42 -10.81
N GLY A 196 -11.04 -18.44 -11.58
CA GLY A 196 -12.46 -18.38 -11.96
C GLY A 196 -13.36 -18.11 -10.77
N SER A 197 -12.97 -17.15 -9.92
CA SER A 197 -13.69 -16.82 -8.70
C SER A 197 -14.09 -15.35 -8.66
N ILE A 198 -15.28 -15.06 -8.14
CA ILE A 198 -15.68 -13.74 -7.68
C ILE A 198 -15.74 -13.80 -6.15
N TRP A 199 -14.89 -13.01 -5.51
CA TRP A 199 -14.83 -12.91 -4.06
C TRP A 199 -15.71 -11.79 -3.55
N ALA A 200 -16.65 -12.07 -2.64
CA ALA A 200 -17.30 -11.04 -1.84
C ALA A 200 -16.40 -10.69 -0.66
N ILE A 201 -15.96 -9.45 -0.60
CA ILE A 201 -15.06 -8.91 0.41
C ILE A 201 -15.89 -8.16 1.43
N HIS A 202 -16.10 -8.79 2.59
CA HIS A 202 -16.89 -8.24 3.68
C HIS A 202 -16.00 -7.38 4.58
N LEU A 203 -16.12 -6.07 4.39
CA LEU A 203 -15.35 -5.07 5.15
C LEU A 203 -15.86 -4.96 6.60
N LYS A 204 -14.94 -4.76 7.53
CA LYS A 204 -15.20 -4.39 8.92
C LYS A 204 -14.28 -3.23 9.30
N PRO A 205 -14.79 -2.14 9.87
CA PRO A 205 -13.95 -1.04 10.35
C PRO A 205 -12.89 -1.54 11.33
N GLU A 206 -11.66 -1.09 11.13
CA GLU A 206 -10.54 -1.28 12.04
C GLU A 206 -9.75 0.02 12.13
N GLY A 207 -9.94 0.74 13.22
CA GLY A 207 -9.40 2.08 13.36
C GLY A 207 -9.94 3.04 12.29
N SER A 208 -9.05 3.74 11.62
CA SER A 208 -9.36 4.64 10.50
C SER A 208 -9.35 3.95 9.13
N SER A 209 -9.18 2.64 9.11
CA SER A 209 -9.21 1.78 7.92
C SER A 209 -10.16 0.61 8.14
N TYR A 210 -9.88 -0.50 7.50
CA TYR A 210 -10.70 -1.71 7.53
C TYR A 210 -9.81 -2.94 7.59
N LYS A 211 -10.39 -4.03 8.10
CA LYS A 211 -10.01 -5.41 7.79
C LYS A 211 -11.16 -6.07 7.05
N ALA A 212 -10.92 -7.20 6.42
CA ALA A 212 -11.97 -7.88 5.68
C ALA A 212 -11.90 -9.40 5.81
N VAL A 213 -13.03 -10.03 5.53
CA VAL A 213 -13.15 -11.48 5.31
C VAL A 213 -13.60 -11.69 3.88
N LYS A 214 -12.92 -12.59 3.16
CA LYS A 214 -13.33 -13.01 1.82
C LYS A 214 -14.27 -14.19 1.87
N GLU A 215 -15.27 -14.19 1.00
CA GLU A 215 -16.22 -15.29 0.77
C GLU A 215 -16.23 -15.57 -0.74
N GLU A 216 -16.10 -16.83 -1.17
CA GLU A 216 -16.30 -17.16 -2.58
C GLU A 216 -17.78 -17.02 -2.93
N PHE A 217 -18.10 -15.99 -3.70
CA PHE A 217 -19.48 -15.67 -4.09
C PHE A 217 -19.92 -16.40 -5.37
N VAL A 218 -19.03 -16.46 -6.35
CA VAL A 218 -19.19 -17.27 -7.57
C VAL A 218 -17.87 -17.98 -7.82
N GLY A 219 -17.93 -19.26 -8.16
CA GLY A 219 -16.76 -20.05 -8.54
C GLY A 219 -17.08 -21.01 -9.68
N GLY A 220 -16.11 -21.23 -10.56
CA GLY A 220 -16.24 -22.18 -11.68
C GLY A 220 -14.91 -22.45 -12.38
N LYS A 221 -14.83 -23.59 -13.07
CA LYS A 221 -13.62 -23.98 -13.84
C LYS A 221 -14.03 -24.65 -15.14
N PRO A 222 -13.72 -24.06 -16.30
CA PRO A 222 -13.09 -22.72 -16.48
C PRO A 222 -14.12 -21.60 -16.31
N LEU A 223 -13.77 -20.52 -15.62
CA LEU A 223 -14.58 -19.31 -15.50
C LEU A 223 -13.64 -18.06 -15.49
N PRO A 224 -13.02 -17.71 -16.61
CA PRO A 224 -12.08 -16.60 -16.67
C PRO A 224 -12.80 -15.25 -16.58
N VAL A 225 -13.17 -14.86 -15.36
CA VAL A 225 -13.92 -13.63 -15.08
C VAL A 225 -13.06 -12.40 -15.38
N THR A 226 -13.62 -11.43 -16.08
CA THR A 226 -12.91 -10.23 -16.49
C THR A 226 -13.41 -8.98 -15.79
N ASP A 227 -14.73 -8.74 -15.82
CA ASP A 227 -15.34 -7.58 -15.21
C ASP A 227 -16.79 -7.85 -14.83
N ALA A 228 -17.36 -7.00 -13.98
CA ALA A 228 -18.74 -7.10 -13.52
C ALA A 228 -19.38 -5.73 -13.32
N ILE A 229 -20.70 -5.69 -13.24
CA ILE A 229 -21.49 -4.50 -12.93
C ILE A 229 -22.76 -4.89 -12.19
N ILE A 230 -23.20 -4.04 -11.27
CA ILE A 230 -24.58 -4.10 -10.74
C ILE A 230 -25.47 -3.26 -11.67
N ASN A 231 -26.41 -3.92 -12.33
CA ASN A 231 -27.34 -3.22 -13.22
C ASN A 231 -28.30 -2.35 -12.39
N PRO A 232 -28.31 -1.03 -12.59
CA PRO A 232 -29.14 -0.11 -11.80
C PRO A 232 -30.66 -0.29 -12.04
N GLN A 233 -31.05 -0.92 -13.14
CA GLN A 233 -32.47 -1.14 -13.47
C GLN A 233 -33.07 -2.30 -12.71
N ASP A 234 -32.37 -3.43 -12.63
CA ASP A 234 -32.88 -4.65 -12.02
C ASP A 234 -32.19 -5.08 -10.73
N GLY A 235 -31.01 -4.48 -10.40
CA GLY A 235 -30.19 -4.78 -9.23
C GLY A 235 -29.49 -6.14 -9.29
N SER A 236 -29.45 -6.77 -10.46
CA SER A 236 -28.69 -8.00 -10.67
C SER A 236 -27.23 -7.68 -10.95
N MET A 237 -26.33 -8.61 -10.60
CA MET A 237 -24.95 -8.55 -11.04
C MET A 237 -24.86 -9.18 -12.44
N TYR A 238 -24.21 -8.48 -13.36
CA TYR A 238 -23.78 -9.03 -14.64
C TYR A 238 -22.26 -9.10 -14.66
N PHE A 239 -21.70 -10.23 -15.08
CA PHE A 239 -20.26 -10.37 -15.22
C PHE A 239 -19.88 -11.03 -16.54
N ALA A 240 -18.77 -10.59 -17.10
CA ALA A 240 -18.21 -11.09 -18.33
C ALA A 240 -17.08 -12.09 -18.05
N VAL A 241 -16.97 -13.10 -18.92
CA VAL A 241 -15.84 -14.03 -18.94
C VAL A 241 -15.22 -14.05 -20.32
N GLY A 242 -13.90 -14.26 -20.39
CA GLY A 242 -13.19 -14.35 -21.66
C GLY A 242 -11.69 -14.11 -21.56
N GLY A 243 -11.06 -13.91 -22.70
CA GLY A 243 -9.63 -13.65 -22.85
C GLY A 243 -8.78 -14.86 -23.19
N ARG A 244 -7.58 -14.60 -23.74
CA ARG A 244 -6.57 -15.60 -24.13
C ARG A 244 -7.11 -16.74 -25.01
N GLY A 245 -8.01 -16.41 -25.99
CA GLY A 245 -8.59 -17.38 -26.90
C GLY A 245 -9.74 -18.23 -26.35
N SER A 246 -10.19 -17.97 -25.13
CA SER A 246 -11.40 -18.59 -24.58
C SER A 246 -12.67 -17.99 -25.18
N LYS A 247 -13.77 -18.77 -25.19
CA LYS A 247 -15.08 -18.23 -25.55
C LYS A 247 -15.53 -17.20 -24.52
N SER A 248 -16.12 -16.11 -24.99
CA SER A 248 -16.68 -15.06 -24.13
C SER A 248 -18.15 -15.32 -23.84
N PHE A 249 -18.57 -15.05 -22.60
CA PHE A 249 -19.95 -15.15 -22.16
C PHE A 249 -20.28 -13.98 -21.23
N LEU A 250 -21.56 -13.66 -21.18
CA LEU A 250 -22.12 -12.73 -20.20
C LEU A 250 -23.07 -13.52 -19.29
N TYR A 251 -22.83 -13.44 -17.99
CA TYR A 251 -23.64 -14.10 -16.98
C TYR A 251 -24.44 -13.10 -16.17
N LYS A 252 -25.61 -13.51 -15.71
CA LYS A 252 -26.47 -12.78 -14.79
C LYS A 252 -26.57 -13.53 -13.48
N VAL A 253 -26.32 -12.84 -12.35
CA VAL A 253 -26.58 -13.35 -10.99
C VAL A 253 -27.72 -12.55 -10.38
N SER A 254 -28.73 -13.25 -9.89
CA SER A 254 -29.85 -12.68 -9.17
C SER A 254 -30.16 -13.51 -7.92
N TYR A 255 -30.63 -12.85 -6.86
CA TYR A 255 -31.01 -13.51 -5.62
C TYR A 255 -32.42 -14.09 -5.72
N SER A 256 -32.57 -15.36 -5.35
CA SER A 256 -33.86 -16.08 -5.36
C SER A 256 -34.30 -16.56 -3.97
N GLY A 257 -33.59 -16.18 -2.91
CA GLY A 257 -33.92 -16.54 -1.53
C GLY A 257 -34.96 -15.64 -0.90
N ASN A 258 -35.20 -15.82 0.41
CA ASN A 258 -36.23 -15.13 1.17
C ASN A 258 -35.72 -14.00 2.08
N GLU A 259 -34.41 -13.75 2.11
CA GLU A 259 -33.85 -12.63 2.88
C GLU A 259 -34.20 -11.28 2.25
N SER A 260 -34.29 -10.24 3.09
CA SER A 260 -34.57 -8.89 2.61
C SER A 260 -33.46 -8.38 1.67
N THR A 261 -33.85 -7.88 0.52
CA THR A 261 -32.99 -7.19 -0.44
C THR A 261 -33.20 -5.67 -0.41
N LYS A 262 -33.82 -5.15 0.67
CA LYS A 262 -33.99 -3.70 0.86
C LYS A 262 -32.65 -3.00 0.82
N ALA A 263 -32.60 -1.86 0.09
CA ALA A 263 -31.38 -1.07 -0.06
C ALA A 263 -30.79 -0.65 1.30
N VAL A 264 -29.48 -0.80 1.43
CA VAL A 264 -28.68 -0.32 2.57
C VAL A 264 -27.65 0.70 2.11
N SER A 265 -27.22 1.59 3.01
CA SER A 265 -26.25 2.63 2.68
C SER A 265 -24.83 2.10 2.40
N GLY A 266 -24.52 0.89 2.86
CA GLY A 266 -23.17 0.33 2.79
C GLY A 266 -22.12 1.07 3.61
N SER A 267 -22.50 2.12 4.37
CA SER A 267 -21.59 2.88 5.23
C SER A 267 -21.50 2.29 6.64
N PHE A 268 -20.39 2.55 7.32
CA PHE A 268 -20.09 2.05 8.65
C PHE A 268 -20.03 3.20 9.67
N ALA A 269 -20.84 3.13 10.71
CA ALA A 269 -20.81 4.08 11.83
C ALA A 269 -19.50 3.96 12.64
N ASP A 270 -19.06 2.71 12.88
CA ASP A 270 -17.82 2.42 13.57
C ASP A 270 -16.62 2.97 12.80
N GLY A 271 -15.62 3.48 13.52
CA GLY A 271 -14.41 4.06 12.94
C GLY A 271 -14.59 5.42 12.24
N LYS A 272 -15.83 5.95 12.11
CA LYS A 272 -16.11 7.23 11.43
C LYS A 272 -15.27 8.39 11.95
N GLY A 273 -15.18 8.52 13.30
CA GLY A 273 -14.36 9.56 13.92
C GLY A 273 -12.87 9.46 13.55
N LEU A 274 -12.32 8.25 13.57
CA LEU A 274 -10.92 8.00 13.20
C LEU A 274 -10.69 8.26 11.71
N ARG A 275 -11.61 7.84 10.82
CA ARG A 275 -11.57 8.19 9.39
C ARG A 275 -11.58 9.71 9.16
N THR A 276 -12.36 10.47 9.96
CA THR A 276 -12.36 11.93 9.90
C THR A 276 -10.99 12.50 10.28
N ILE A 277 -10.35 11.99 11.33
CA ILE A 277 -9.00 12.41 11.72
C ILE A 277 -8.00 12.10 10.60
N ARG A 278 -8.01 10.88 10.06
CA ARG A 278 -7.13 10.48 8.94
C ARG A 278 -7.31 11.41 7.73
N ARG A 279 -8.54 11.61 7.28
CA ARG A 279 -8.86 12.52 6.15
C ARG A 279 -8.37 13.93 6.41
N SER A 280 -8.49 14.43 7.65
CA SER A 280 -7.97 15.76 8.01
C SER A 280 -6.45 15.87 7.94
N MET A 281 -5.71 14.76 8.06
CA MET A 281 -4.26 14.73 7.77
C MET A 281 -3.99 14.64 6.27
N GLU A 282 -4.80 13.87 5.55
CA GLU A 282 -4.73 13.76 4.10
C GLU A 282 -4.97 15.11 3.39
N ASP A 283 -5.82 15.96 3.94
CA ASP A 283 -6.05 17.32 3.43
C ASP A 283 -4.79 18.21 3.49
N LEU A 284 -3.83 17.86 4.33
CA LEU A 284 -2.53 18.55 4.49
C LEU A 284 -1.42 17.99 3.58
N GLN A 285 -1.70 16.98 2.77
CA GLN A 285 -0.74 16.32 1.87
C GLN A 285 -0.59 17.07 0.53
N ARG A 286 -0.40 18.38 0.60
CA ARG A 286 -0.25 19.23 -0.60
C ARG A 286 0.91 20.18 -0.45
N PRO A 287 1.78 20.29 -1.48
CA PRO A 287 2.85 21.27 -1.49
C PRO A 287 2.27 22.71 -1.45
N GLY A 288 2.86 23.55 -0.61
CA GLY A 288 2.48 24.97 -0.52
C GLY A 288 1.35 25.29 0.45
N ASP A 289 0.63 24.31 0.96
CA ASP A 289 -0.28 24.54 2.10
C ASP A 289 0.56 24.81 3.35
N LYS A 290 0.19 25.87 4.07
CA LYS A 290 0.73 26.12 5.43
C LYS A 290 0.10 25.09 6.36
N GLY A 291 0.59 23.85 6.32
CA GLY A 291 0.08 22.76 7.16
C GLY A 291 0.10 23.17 8.63
N ASP A 292 -0.92 22.77 9.36
CA ASP A 292 -0.93 22.89 10.81
C ASP A 292 0.06 21.87 11.40
N LEU A 293 1.31 22.29 11.55
CA LEU A 293 2.39 21.45 12.07
C LEU A 293 2.06 20.89 13.46
N ASP A 294 1.33 21.60 14.29
CA ASP A 294 0.96 21.09 15.62
C ASP A 294 -0.11 20.01 15.52
N LYS A 295 -1.05 20.14 14.58
CA LYS A 295 -2.06 19.12 14.28
C LYS A 295 -1.40 17.85 13.69
N ILE A 296 -0.49 18.02 12.75
CA ILE A 296 0.31 16.92 12.18
C ILE A 296 1.09 16.22 13.31
N TRP A 297 1.78 17.01 14.16
CA TRP A 297 2.65 16.49 15.21
C TRP A 297 1.91 15.61 16.23
N LYS A 298 0.71 16.02 16.66
CA LYS A 298 -0.14 15.24 17.55
C LYS A 298 -0.51 13.86 17.03
N ASN A 299 -0.43 13.66 15.71
CA ASN A 299 -0.80 12.41 15.07
C ASN A 299 0.39 11.56 14.63
N LEU A 300 1.64 12.01 14.79
CA LEU A 300 2.84 11.23 14.46
C LEU A 300 3.04 10.03 15.38
N GLY A 301 2.57 10.11 16.63
CA GLY A 301 2.58 9.03 17.61
C GLY A 301 1.24 8.28 17.73
N ASN A 302 0.27 8.55 16.87
CA ASN A 302 -1.08 7.96 16.97
C ASN A 302 -1.02 6.43 16.90
N ASP A 303 -1.82 5.74 17.72
CA ASP A 303 -1.89 4.26 17.73
C ASP A 303 -2.45 3.69 16.41
N ASP A 304 -3.31 4.44 15.74
CA ASP A 304 -3.83 4.07 14.43
C ASP A 304 -2.76 4.25 13.35
N ARG A 305 -2.41 3.15 12.69
CA ARG A 305 -1.36 3.13 11.67
C ARG A 305 -1.66 4.03 10.48
N PHE A 306 -2.90 4.09 10.03
CA PHE A 306 -3.29 4.88 8.87
C PHE A 306 -3.31 6.37 9.17
N ILE A 307 -3.74 6.77 10.39
CA ILE A 307 -3.63 8.16 10.85
C ILE A 307 -2.16 8.56 10.96
N ARG A 308 -1.34 7.72 11.59
CA ARG A 308 0.10 7.96 11.75
C ARG A 308 0.79 8.09 10.38
N ASN A 309 0.45 7.21 9.42
CA ASN A 309 0.96 7.31 8.05
C ASN A 309 0.52 8.61 7.37
N ALA A 310 -0.76 8.98 7.46
CA ALA A 310 -1.28 10.21 6.86
C ALA A 310 -0.59 11.47 7.45
N ALA A 311 -0.36 11.49 8.76
CA ALA A 311 0.36 12.58 9.43
C ALA A 311 1.84 12.64 8.99
N ARG A 312 2.52 11.49 8.88
CA ARG A 312 3.90 11.43 8.36
C ARG A 312 3.98 11.95 6.92
N VAL A 313 3.06 11.53 6.07
CA VAL A 313 3.01 11.99 4.67
C VAL A 313 2.72 13.50 4.62
N ALA A 314 1.79 14.00 5.43
CA ALA A 314 1.53 15.44 5.56
C ALA A 314 2.79 16.21 5.99
N LEU A 315 3.58 15.66 6.92
CA LEU A 315 4.84 16.25 7.35
C LEU A 315 5.87 16.29 6.21
N GLU A 316 5.94 15.24 5.38
CA GLU A 316 6.83 15.16 4.22
C GLU A 316 6.52 16.23 3.15
N HIS A 317 5.31 16.76 3.12
CA HIS A 317 4.93 17.88 2.24
C HIS A 317 5.31 19.26 2.79
N GLN A 318 5.72 19.35 4.06
CA GLN A 318 6.13 20.62 4.67
C GLN A 318 7.62 20.88 4.47
N PRO A 319 8.07 22.14 4.36
CA PRO A 319 9.49 22.48 4.27
C PRO A 319 10.28 21.89 5.44
N VAL A 320 11.31 21.10 5.16
CA VAL A 320 12.10 20.36 6.16
C VAL A 320 12.64 21.26 7.26
N ASP A 321 13.14 22.45 6.90
CA ASP A 321 13.72 23.40 7.86
C ASP A 321 12.72 23.91 8.91
N ALA A 322 11.42 23.87 8.59
CA ALA A 322 10.38 24.32 9.51
C ALA A 322 10.14 23.34 10.66
N TRP A 323 10.51 22.08 10.53
CA TRP A 323 10.19 21.04 11.51
C TRP A 323 11.37 20.13 11.91
N SER A 324 12.48 20.12 11.16
CA SER A 324 13.61 19.25 11.48
C SER A 324 14.20 19.47 12.89
N PRO A 325 14.32 20.70 13.44
CA PRO A 325 14.78 20.87 14.81
C PRO A 325 13.83 20.22 15.84
N LYS A 326 12.53 20.33 15.64
CA LYS A 326 11.50 19.72 16.49
C LYS A 326 11.59 18.18 16.41
N ALA A 327 11.78 17.61 15.20
CA ALA A 327 11.96 16.18 15.01
C ALA A 327 13.17 15.64 15.76
N LEU A 328 14.30 16.31 15.68
CA LEU A 328 15.53 15.91 16.36
C LEU A 328 15.46 16.03 17.88
N ALA A 329 14.58 16.90 18.42
CA ALA A 329 14.37 17.12 19.84
C ALA A 329 13.24 16.26 20.45
N GLU A 330 12.45 15.56 19.61
CA GLU A 330 11.29 14.78 20.05
C GLU A 330 11.67 13.69 21.07
N GLN A 331 10.84 13.53 22.11
CA GLN A 331 11.07 12.60 23.20
C GLN A 331 10.11 11.39 23.18
N ASP A 332 8.91 11.55 22.61
CA ASP A 332 8.00 10.41 22.45
C ASP A 332 8.56 9.44 21.41
N PRO A 333 8.78 8.17 21.77
CA PRO A 333 9.44 7.22 20.86
C PRO A 333 8.72 7.05 19.52
N GLN A 334 7.39 6.99 19.51
CA GLN A 334 6.65 6.74 18.28
C GLN A 334 6.63 7.98 17.38
N SER A 335 6.44 9.17 17.96
CA SER A 335 6.52 10.43 17.22
C SER A 335 7.91 10.68 16.65
N LEU A 336 8.97 10.39 17.42
CA LEU A 336 10.35 10.47 16.96
C LEU A 336 10.59 9.54 15.76
N LEU A 337 10.19 8.28 15.86
CA LEU A 337 10.36 7.31 14.78
C LEU A 337 9.63 7.74 13.51
N SER A 338 8.40 8.23 13.62
CA SER A 338 7.62 8.73 12.48
C SER A 338 8.23 9.98 11.84
N ALA A 339 8.67 10.94 12.66
CA ALA A 339 9.33 12.16 12.21
C ALA A 339 10.68 11.86 11.55
N VAL A 340 11.46 10.92 12.10
CA VAL A 340 12.74 10.49 11.51
C VAL A 340 12.52 9.78 10.17
N THR A 341 11.46 8.98 10.01
CA THR A 341 11.12 8.41 8.70
C THR A 341 10.94 9.51 7.66
N ALA A 342 10.16 10.55 7.98
CA ALA A 342 9.97 11.70 7.10
C ALA A 342 11.29 12.45 6.85
N LEU A 343 12.11 12.62 7.89
CA LEU A 343 13.38 13.33 7.81
C LEU A 343 14.42 12.57 6.96
N ALA A 344 14.49 11.25 7.09
CA ALA A 344 15.38 10.42 6.27
C ALA A 344 14.98 10.43 4.79
N ARG A 345 13.67 10.58 4.49
CA ARG A 345 13.13 10.60 3.13
C ARG A 345 13.28 11.95 2.42
N ASN A 346 13.25 13.05 3.17
CA ASN A 346 13.23 14.42 2.60
C ASN A 346 14.43 15.27 2.98
N GLY A 347 15.23 14.87 3.98
CA GLY A 347 16.37 15.61 4.46
C GLY A 347 17.61 15.45 3.59
N SER A 348 18.61 16.27 3.88
CA SER A 348 19.92 16.24 3.25
C SER A 348 20.94 15.46 4.09
N SER A 349 22.08 15.10 3.49
CA SER A 349 23.11 14.25 4.10
C SER A 349 23.73 14.82 5.39
N ASP A 350 23.69 16.14 5.61
CA ASP A 350 24.14 16.81 6.83
C ASP A 350 23.28 16.50 8.06
N LEU A 351 22.05 16.00 7.85
CA LEU A 351 21.16 15.56 8.93
C LEU A 351 21.47 14.14 9.43
N ARG A 352 22.24 13.34 8.66
CA ARG A 352 22.53 11.93 9.01
C ARG A 352 23.00 11.75 10.45
N ASP A 353 24.07 12.42 10.83
CA ASP A 353 24.67 12.24 12.16
C ASP A 353 23.77 12.79 13.28
N LYS A 354 23.03 13.86 13.02
CA LYS A 354 22.03 14.41 13.96
C LYS A 354 20.88 13.43 14.20
N ILE A 355 20.41 12.78 13.14
CA ILE A 355 19.37 11.73 13.22
C ILE A 355 19.89 10.54 14.03
N LEU A 356 21.12 10.06 13.77
CA LEU A 356 21.69 8.96 14.53
C LEU A 356 21.78 9.28 16.03
N ILE A 357 22.18 10.49 16.40
CA ILE A 357 22.21 10.96 17.81
C ILE A 357 20.78 10.97 18.40
N ALA A 358 19.78 11.42 17.64
CA ALA A 358 18.39 11.41 18.11
C ALA A 358 17.88 9.99 18.37
N LEU A 359 18.15 9.05 17.46
CA LEU A 359 17.76 7.63 17.60
C LEU A 359 18.53 6.89 18.71
N GLU A 360 19.73 7.34 19.08
CA GLU A 360 20.50 6.75 20.18
C GLU A 360 19.78 6.85 21.54
N ARG A 361 18.94 7.86 21.74
CA ARG A 361 18.15 8.07 22.96
C ARG A 361 17.15 6.96 23.22
N LEU A 362 16.76 6.22 22.18
CA LEU A 362 15.79 5.13 22.30
C LEU A 362 16.44 3.91 22.95
N ASP A 363 15.89 3.49 24.08
CA ASP A 363 16.26 2.25 24.77
C ASP A 363 15.56 1.06 24.11
N TRP A 364 16.32 0.20 23.44
CA TRP A 364 15.82 -0.98 22.73
C TRP A 364 14.87 -1.84 23.55
N LEU A 365 15.19 -2.06 24.82
CA LEU A 365 14.41 -2.94 25.69
C LEU A 365 13.06 -2.34 26.12
N LYS A 366 12.88 -1.02 25.97
CA LYS A 366 11.62 -0.34 26.27
C LYS A 366 10.73 -0.17 25.04
N LEU A 367 11.24 -0.48 23.84
CA LEU A 367 10.48 -0.40 22.61
C LEU A 367 9.63 -1.67 22.42
N SER A 368 8.39 -1.48 21.95
CA SER A 368 7.61 -2.61 21.40
C SER A 368 8.29 -3.18 20.15
N GLU A 369 7.96 -4.40 19.76
CA GLU A 369 8.49 -5.02 18.55
C GLU A 369 8.26 -4.15 17.30
N PHE A 370 7.06 -3.57 17.19
CA PHE A 370 6.75 -2.65 16.11
C PHE A 370 7.71 -1.43 16.09
N GLN A 371 8.01 -0.86 17.25
CA GLN A 371 8.96 0.26 17.35
C GLN A 371 10.40 -0.16 17.09
N GLN A 372 10.80 -1.37 17.50
CA GLN A 372 12.13 -1.92 17.17
C GLN A 372 12.30 -2.10 15.65
N LEU A 373 11.30 -2.66 14.97
CA LEU A 373 11.28 -2.79 13.52
C LEU A 373 11.30 -1.41 12.83
N HIS A 374 10.55 -0.44 13.36
CA HIS A 374 10.54 0.92 12.85
C HIS A 374 11.90 1.61 13.04
N LEU A 375 12.57 1.39 14.17
CA LEU A 375 13.92 1.89 14.42
C LEU A 375 14.93 1.30 13.42
N LEU A 376 14.90 -0.01 13.18
CA LEU A 376 15.75 -0.68 12.18
C LEU A 376 15.48 -0.14 10.78
N ARG A 377 14.20 0.04 10.42
CA ARG A 377 13.82 0.66 9.14
C ARG A 377 14.37 2.09 9.01
N ASN A 378 14.31 2.88 10.07
CA ASN A 378 14.86 4.24 10.08
C ASN A 378 16.36 4.26 9.87
N TYR A 379 17.13 3.39 10.53
CA TYR A 379 18.55 3.25 10.23
C TYR A 379 18.79 2.89 8.77
N GLY A 380 18.00 1.95 8.23
CA GLY A 380 18.06 1.57 6.81
C GLY A 380 17.82 2.74 5.86
N LEU A 381 16.79 3.54 6.10
CA LEU A 381 16.48 4.74 5.31
C LEU A 381 17.58 5.80 5.41
N VAL A 382 18.08 6.04 6.61
CA VAL A 382 19.18 7.00 6.84
C VAL A 382 20.42 6.59 6.03
N PHE A 383 20.80 5.31 6.05
CA PHE A 383 22.00 4.86 5.38
C PHE A 383 21.87 4.80 3.85
N THR A 384 20.69 4.46 3.35
CA THR A 384 20.45 4.42 1.89
C THR A 384 20.29 5.80 1.28
N ARG A 385 19.72 6.75 2.02
CA ARG A 385 19.38 8.07 1.49
C ARG A 385 20.34 9.18 1.87
N LEU A 386 20.87 9.15 3.10
CA LEU A 386 21.75 10.21 3.62
C LEU A 386 23.23 9.78 3.70
N GLY A 387 23.53 8.52 3.38
CA GLY A 387 24.89 7.98 3.26
C GLY A 387 25.30 7.08 4.42
N ARG A 388 26.32 6.26 4.18
CA ARG A 388 26.86 5.28 5.15
C ARG A 388 27.27 5.94 6.46
N PRO A 389 27.13 5.24 7.61
CA PRO A 389 27.64 5.73 8.89
C PRO A 389 29.17 5.82 8.87
N THR A 390 29.73 6.69 9.70
CA THR A 390 31.18 6.66 9.96
C THR A 390 31.58 5.34 10.63
N PRO A 391 32.85 4.86 10.52
CA PRO A 391 33.28 3.63 11.21
C PRO A 391 33.00 3.63 12.72
N LYS A 392 33.12 4.78 13.36
CA LYS A 392 32.82 4.95 14.80
C LYS A 392 31.31 4.78 15.07
N ALA A 393 30.45 5.37 14.24
CA ALA A 393 29.01 5.22 14.37
C ALA A 393 28.54 3.79 14.05
N ALA A 394 29.15 3.12 13.06
CA ALA A 394 28.89 1.74 12.73
C ALA A 394 29.24 0.81 13.89
N ALA A 395 30.44 0.93 14.47
CA ALA A 395 30.87 0.13 15.61
C ALA A 395 29.94 0.31 16.83
N LYS A 396 29.51 1.54 17.11
CA LYS A 396 28.56 1.84 18.18
C LYS A 396 27.20 1.16 17.93
N LEU A 397 26.71 1.20 16.68
CA LEU A 397 25.43 0.60 16.32
C LEU A 397 25.51 -0.93 16.36
N ILE A 398 26.59 -1.54 15.90
CA ILE A 398 26.84 -2.98 16.06
C ILE A 398 26.80 -3.34 17.54
N SER A 399 27.53 -2.63 18.40
CA SER A 399 27.55 -2.89 19.85
C SER A 399 26.14 -2.79 20.49
N LYS A 400 25.26 -1.92 19.97
CA LYS A 400 23.89 -1.76 20.42
C LYS A 400 22.97 -2.88 19.92
N LEU A 401 23.09 -3.31 18.67
CA LEU A 401 22.13 -4.22 18.02
C LEU A 401 22.52 -5.70 18.11
N ASP A 402 23.81 -6.01 18.05
CA ASP A 402 24.32 -7.39 18.01
C ASP A 402 23.89 -8.28 19.21
N PRO A 403 23.79 -7.75 20.45
CA PRO A 403 23.29 -8.54 21.59
C PRO A 403 21.82 -9.01 21.42
N HIS A 404 21.04 -8.38 20.54
CA HIS A 404 19.63 -8.70 20.29
C HIS A 404 19.42 -9.63 19.09
N TYR A 405 20.49 -10.06 18.43
CA TYR A 405 20.46 -11.04 17.35
C TYR A 405 21.12 -12.35 17.79
N PRO A 406 20.46 -13.53 17.66
CA PRO A 406 19.09 -13.73 17.17
C PRO A 406 18.01 -13.24 18.16
N ALA A 407 16.87 -12.80 17.61
CA ALA A 407 15.68 -12.41 18.33
C ALA A 407 14.62 -13.54 18.31
N ALA A 408 13.55 -13.39 19.08
CA ALA A 408 12.45 -14.35 19.09
C ALA A 408 11.53 -14.23 17.86
N SER A 409 11.49 -13.05 17.22
CA SER A 409 10.64 -12.75 16.09
C SER A 409 11.41 -12.92 14.77
N ASP A 410 10.79 -13.57 13.78
CA ASP A 410 11.35 -13.74 12.43
C ASP A 410 11.54 -12.38 11.73
N ALA A 411 10.61 -11.44 11.94
CA ALA A 411 10.71 -10.09 11.39
C ALA A 411 11.94 -9.36 11.96
N LEU A 412 12.15 -9.41 13.28
CA LEU A 412 13.34 -8.84 13.91
C LEU A 412 14.63 -9.53 13.46
N ASN A 413 14.62 -10.85 13.35
CA ASN A 413 15.77 -11.61 12.86
C ASN A 413 16.17 -11.18 11.45
N ARG A 414 15.19 -11.02 10.57
CA ARG A 414 15.42 -10.54 9.20
C ARG A 414 16.06 -9.15 9.18
N GLU A 415 15.47 -8.20 9.88
CA GLU A 415 15.94 -6.81 9.86
C GLU A 415 17.27 -6.62 10.58
N LEU A 416 17.50 -7.33 11.71
CA LEU A 416 18.79 -7.34 12.42
C LEU A 416 19.89 -7.97 11.56
N CYS A 417 19.59 -9.11 10.90
CA CYS A 417 20.55 -9.75 10.00
C CYS A 417 20.95 -8.83 8.84
N ILE A 418 19.97 -8.18 8.18
CA ILE A 418 20.21 -7.21 7.10
C ILE A 418 21.08 -6.05 7.60
N MET A 419 20.72 -5.46 8.75
CA MET A 419 21.42 -4.31 9.30
C MET A 419 22.84 -4.66 9.73
N LEU A 420 23.03 -5.75 10.50
CA LEU A 420 24.34 -6.20 10.96
C LEU A 420 25.25 -6.62 9.80
N THR A 421 24.69 -7.27 8.75
CA THR A 421 25.44 -7.59 7.53
C THR A 421 25.89 -6.32 6.81
N TYR A 422 25.02 -5.32 6.67
CA TYR A 422 25.37 -4.04 6.05
C TYR A 422 26.46 -3.29 6.82
N LEU A 423 26.46 -3.40 8.16
CA LEU A 423 27.46 -2.82 9.04
C LEU A 423 28.75 -3.65 9.13
N GLU A 424 28.80 -4.82 8.47
CA GLU A 424 29.96 -5.72 8.43
C GLU A 424 30.30 -6.30 9.83
N ALA A 425 29.28 -6.66 10.62
CA ALA A 425 29.47 -7.26 11.93
C ALA A 425 29.97 -8.72 11.85
N ASP A 426 31.14 -9.03 12.42
CA ASP A 426 31.80 -10.34 12.34
C ASP A 426 30.96 -11.50 12.94
N SER A 427 30.05 -11.20 13.86
CA SER A 427 29.21 -12.18 14.55
C SER A 427 28.12 -12.80 13.68
N VAL A 428 27.73 -12.14 12.56
CA VAL A 428 26.57 -12.53 11.75
C VAL A 428 26.63 -13.97 11.24
N PRO A 429 27.73 -14.45 10.61
CA PRO A 429 27.79 -15.82 10.12
C PRO A 429 27.61 -16.86 11.24
N ALA A 430 28.31 -16.67 12.37
CA ALA A 430 28.25 -17.60 13.49
C ALA A 430 26.86 -17.69 14.13
N LYS A 431 26.07 -16.61 14.09
CA LYS A 431 24.71 -16.54 14.62
C LYS A 431 23.66 -17.04 13.61
N THR A 432 23.85 -16.73 12.31
CA THR A 432 22.85 -17.04 11.28
C THR A 432 22.89 -18.50 10.82
N ILE A 433 24.07 -19.09 10.63
CA ILE A 433 24.21 -20.48 10.13
C ILE A 433 23.45 -21.50 11.00
N PRO A 434 23.53 -21.47 12.34
CA PRO A 434 22.74 -22.37 13.19
C PRO A 434 21.22 -22.19 13.04
N MET A 435 20.75 -20.96 12.82
CA MET A 435 19.31 -20.68 12.60
C MET A 435 18.82 -21.32 11.29
N LEU A 436 19.61 -21.23 10.21
CA LEU A 436 19.27 -21.88 8.94
C LEU A 436 19.21 -23.40 9.05
N ALA A 437 20.08 -24.01 9.88
CA ALA A 437 20.08 -25.45 10.13
C ALA A 437 18.85 -25.93 10.92
N GLN A 438 18.27 -25.05 11.74
CA GLN A 438 17.07 -25.35 12.56
C GLN A 438 15.76 -25.13 11.81
N ASN A 439 15.71 -24.17 10.90
CA ASN A 439 14.56 -23.89 10.05
C ASN A 439 14.50 -24.91 8.90
N ARG A 440 13.67 -25.93 9.06
CA ARG A 440 13.43 -27.00 8.06
C ARG A 440 12.30 -26.66 7.07
N ASN A 441 11.99 -25.38 6.85
CA ASN A 441 10.97 -24.94 5.89
C ASN A 441 11.61 -24.17 4.74
#